data_d075f8e8b07abdf8354f130720d66557
#
_entry.id   d075f8e8b07abdf8354f130720d66557
#
_cell.length_a   1.000
_cell.length_b   1.000
_cell.length_c   1.000
_cell.angle_alpha   90.00
_cell.angle_beta   90.00
_cell.angle_gamma   90.00
#
_symmetry.space_group_name_H-M   'P 1'
#
loop_
_entity.id
_entity.type
_entity.pdbx_description
1 polymer ?
#
loop_
_entity_poly.entity_id
_entity_poly.type
_entity_poly.pdbx_seq_one_letter_code
_entity_poly.pdbx_strand_id
1 'polypeptide(L)'
;MNKKLLWALLPLFLIACGKPTAFDYLGIKNLKVLKFGLKESTVAADVVYYNPNKYGFTMKRAEVNVYVNNNYFGKSTLDSTIHIPKKDTFAFPVILEVDMSSTALNALNIFGQGQDSVLVKMEGTTRIGRSGFYINYPIKYEGMQKIKF
;
A
#
# COMPACT_ATOMS: atom_id res chain seq x y z
N MET A 1 35.08 35.42 26.33
CA MET A 1 34.23 34.39 25.76
C MET A 1 34.88 33.96 24.45
N ASN A 2 35.48 32.76 24.42
CA ASN A 2 36.35 32.32 23.33
C ASN A 2 35.54 31.97 22.08
N LYS A 3 35.73 32.73 21.00
CA LYS A 3 35.09 32.50 19.66
C LYS A 3 35.32 31.09 19.10
N LYS A 4 36.35 30.38 19.58
CA LYS A 4 36.66 28.98 19.19
C LYS A 4 35.70 27.94 19.81
N LEU A 5 35.00 28.27 20.91
CA LEU A 5 34.03 27.36 21.55
C LEU A 5 32.67 27.33 20.84
N LEU A 6 32.35 28.40 20.11
CA LEU A 6 31.07 28.50 19.36
C LEU A 6 31.06 27.62 18.10
N TRP A 7 32.22 27.30 17.54
CA TRP A 7 32.36 26.46 16.34
C TRP A 7 32.29 24.95 16.61
N ALA A 8 32.50 24.54 17.88
CA ALA A 8 32.42 23.13 18.28
C ALA A 8 30.97 22.65 18.53
N LEU A 9 30.01 23.58 18.69
CA LEU A 9 28.57 23.27 18.93
C LEU A 9 27.74 23.12 17.67
N LEU A 10 28.28 23.46 16.49
CA LEU A 10 27.55 23.46 15.22
C LEU A 10 27.26 22.06 14.60
N PRO A 11 28.09 21.01 14.81
CA PRO A 11 27.81 19.70 14.18
C PRO A 11 26.79 18.82 14.92
N LEU A 12 26.28 19.25 16.11
CA LEU A 12 25.42 18.35 16.92
C LEU A 12 23.95 18.33 16.52
N PHE A 13 23.52 19.18 15.56
CA PHE A 13 22.12 19.26 15.13
C PHE A 13 21.75 18.39 13.91
N LEU A 14 22.67 17.61 13.34
CA LEU A 14 22.43 16.88 12.07
C LEU A 14 21.99 15.42 12.22
N ILE A 15 21.68 14.92 13.43
CA ILE A 15 21.42 13.48 13.65
C ILE A 15 19.95 13.17 14.00
N ALA A 16 18.98 14.00 13.61
CA ALA A 16 17.59 13.79 14.03
C ALA A 16 16.62 13.40 12.89
N CYS A 17 17.07 12.99 11.71
CA CYS A 17 16.20 12.42 10.69
C CYS A 17 16.28 10.89 10.71
N GLY A 18 15.51 10.26 11.61
CA GLY A 18 15.29 8.81 11.57
C GLY A 18 14.69 8.42 10.23
N LYS A 19 15.16 7.30 9.66
CA LYS A 19 14.57 6.73 8.44
C LYS A 19 13.07 6.44 8.68
N PRO A 20 12.20 6.67 7.69
CA PRO A 20 10.79 6.30 7.80
C PRO A 20 10.66 4.80 8.08
N THR A 21 9.82 4.46 9.05
CA THR A 21 9.41 3.07 9.30
C THR A 21 8.26 2.74 8.36
N ALA A 22 8.22 1.52 7.83
CA ALA A 22 7.11 1.03 7.03
C ALA A 22 5.79 1.07 7.81
N PHE A 23 4.68 1.16 7.11
CA PHE A 23 3.36 1.09 7.72
C PHE A 23 3.04 -0.35 8.12
N ASP A 24 2.40 -0.50 9.28
CA ASP A 24 1.96 -1.81 9.77
C ASP A 24 0.60 -2.16 9.15
N TYR A 25 0.53 -3.30 8.47
CA TYR A 25 -0.71 -3.79 7.89
C TYR A 25 -1.64 -4.34 8.99
N LEU A 26 -2.90 -3.88 9.01
CA LEU A 26 -3.90 -4.29 10.00
C LEU A 26 -5.02 -5.17 9.44
N GLY A 27 -5.22 -5.17 8.11
CA GLY A 27 -6.24 -6.02 7.49
C GLY A 27 -7.01 -5.32 6.37
N ILE A 28 -8.04 -6.02 5.88
CA ILE A 28 -8.96 -5.56 4.84
C ILE A 28 -10.36 -5.42 5.45
N LYS A 29 -11.05 -4.34 5.13
CA LYS A 29 -12.44 -4.05 5.54
C LYS A 29 -13.27 -3.66 4.32
N ASN A 30 -14.60 -3.67 4.50
CA ASN A 30 -15.56 -3.14 3.53
C ASN A 30 -15.41 -3.74 2.11
N LEU A 31 -15.08 -5.04 2.01
CA LEU A 31 -14.98 -5.73 0.73
C LEU A 31 -16.35 -5.77 0.05
N LYS A 32 -16.43 -5.28 -1.18
CA LYS A 32 -17.66 -5.20 -1.98
C LYS A 32 -17.37 -5.48 -3.45
N VAL A 33 -18.25 -6.24 -4.10
CA VAL A 33 -18.26 -6.36 -5.57
C VAL A 33 -19.09 -5.20 -6.11
N LEU A 34 -18.46 -4.27 -6.82
CA LEU A 34 -19.12 -3.11 -7.43
C LEU A 34 -19.74 -3.44 -8.80
N LYS A 35 -19.04 -4.27 -9.57
CA LYS A 35 -19.47 -4.70 -10.90
C LYS A 35 -19.05 -6.14 -11.10
N PHE A 36 -19.96 -6.94 -11.60
CA PHE A 36 -19.68 -8.30 -12.03
C PHE A 36 -19.82 -8.37 -13.56
N GLY A 37 -18.78 -8.87 -14.25
CA GLY A 37 -18.77 -9.00 -15.70
C GLY A 37 -17.94 -10.20 -16.15
N LEU A 38 -18.22 -10.69 -17.37
CA LEU A 38 -17.57 -11.88 -17.93
C LEU A 38 -16.11 -11.66 -18.34
N LYS A 39 -15.75 -10.41 -18.67
CA LYS A 39 -14.37 -10.05 -19.06
C LYS A 39 -13.64 -9.35 -17.91
N GLU A 40 -14.36 -8.52 -17.18
CA GLU A 40 -13.82 -7.68 -16.14
C GLU A 40 -14.82 -7.51 -15.02
N SER A 41 -14.39 -7.66 -13.80
CA SER A 41 -15.15 -7.40 -12.58
C SER A 41 -14.45 -6.32 -11.76
N THR A 42 -15.22 -5.56 -10.98
CA THR A 42 -14.66 -4.51 -10.12
C THR A 42 -14.98 -4.80 -8.67
N VAL A 43 -13.95 -4.83 -7.86
CA VAL A 43 -14.04 -5.06 -6.41
C VAL A 43 -13.49 -3.86 -5.69
N ALA A 44 -14.17 -3.40 -4.65
CA ALA A 44 -13.70 -2.35 -3.76
C ALA A 44 -13.42 -2.92 -2.37
N ALA A 45 -12.38 -2.40 -1.73
CA ALA A 45 -12.03 -2.74 -0.35
C ALA A 45 -11.26 -1.58 0.30
N ASP A 46 -11.27 -1.52 1.62
CA ASP A 46 -10.42 -0.65 2.41
C ASP A 46 -9.27 -1.45 3.01
N VAL A 47 -8.03 -1.17 2.62
CA VAL A 47 -6.84 -1.74 3.24
C VAL A 47 -6.41 -0.85 4.39
N VAL A 48 -6.40 -1.41 5.60
CA VAL A 48 -6.16 -0.67 6.83
C VAL A 48 -4.71 -0.83 7.26
N TYR A 49 -4.07 0.31 7.54
CA TYR A 49 -2.70 0.39 8.03
C TYR A 49 -2.60 1.26 9.28
N TYR A 50 -1.55 1.05 10.06
CA TYR A 50 -1.10 1.96 11.10
C TYR A 50 0.21 2.64 10.67
N ASN A 51 0.31 3.95 10.88
CA ASN A 51 1.54 4.69 10.64
C ASN A 51 2.34 4.83 11.94
N PRO A 52 3.46 4.08 12.13
CA PRO A 52 4.28 4.16 13.33
C PRO A 52 5.17 5.40 13.38
N ASN A 53 5.18 6.22 12.33
CA ASN A 53 6.05 7.38 12.24
C ASN A 53 5.52 8.56 13.08
N LYS A 54 6.43 9.40 13.57
CA LYS A 54 6.12 10.64 14.32
C LYS A 54 5.58 11.77 13.42
N TYR A 55 5.43 11.52 12.13
CA TYR A 55 4.95 12.47 11.14
C TYR A 55 3.98 11.80 10.17
N GLY A 56 3.09 12.62 9.62
CA GLY A 56 2.15 12.19 8.60
C GLY A 56 2.70 12.33 7.19
N PHE A 57 1.99 11.73 6.25
CA PHE A 57 2.28 11.80 4.82
C PHE A 57 1.02 12.20 4.04
N THR A 58 1.23 12.60 2.82
CA THR A 58 0.15 12.76 1.82
C THR A 58 0.48 11.89 0.63
N MET A 59 -0.45 11.01 0.26
CA MET A 59 -0.40 10.21 -0.95
C MET A 59 -1.35 10.80 -1.97
N LYS A 60 -0.89 11.04 -3.20
CA LYS A 60 -1.69 11.70 -4.25
C LYS A 60 -2.15 10.76 -5.35
N ARG A 61 -1.40 9.72 -5.60
CA ARG A 61 -1.67 8.78 -6.68
C ARG A 61 -1.02 7.45 -6.35
N ALA A 62 -1.68 6.36 -6.69
CA ALA A 62 -1.08 5.04 -6.69
C ALA A 62 -1.61 4.21 -7.86
N GLU A 63 -0.73 3.43 -8.48
CA GLU A 63 -1.06 2.42 -9.47
C GLU A 63 -0.41 1.11 -9.04
N VAL A 64 -1.20 0.05 -8.94
CA VAL A 64 -0.74 -1.24 -8.42
C VAL A 64 -1.30 -2.37 -9.27
N ASN A 65 -0.42 -3.20 -9.78
CA ASN A 65 -0.79 -4.49 -10.36
C ASN A 65 -0.77 -5.55 -9.25
N VAL A 66 -1.80 -6.38 -9.25
CA VAL A 66 -1.98 -7.46 -8.27
C VAL A 66 -1.85 -8.80 -8.97
N TYR A 67 -1.06 -9.69 -8.38
CA TYR A 67 -0.88 -11.07 -8.83
C TYR A 67 -1.27 -12.02 -7.71
N VAL A 68 -1.91 -13.11 -8.06
CA VAL A 68 -2.27 -14.20 -7.13
C VAL A 68 -1.63 -15.48 -7.65
N ASN A 69 -0.81 -16.14 -6.81
CA ASN A 69 -0.02 -17.31 -7.20
C ASN A 69 0.76 -17.11 -8.51
N ASN A 70 1.41 -15.92 -8.62
CA ASN A 70 2.17 -15.45 -9.80
C ASN A 70 1.35 -15.21 -11.08
N ASN A 71 0.03 -15.34 -11.05
CA ASN A 71 -0.84 -15.00 -12.17
C ASN A 71 -1.38 -13.58 -12.01
N TYR A 72 -1.38 -12.80 -13.09
CA TYR A 72 -1.97 -11.46 -13.08
C TYR A 72 -3.44 -11.56 -12.72
N PHE A 73 -3.84 -10.83 -11.69
CA PHE A 73 -5.20 -10.85 -11.17
C PHE A 73 -5.98 -9.59 -11.50
N GLY A 74 -5.30 -8.46 -11.49
CA GLY A 74 -5.95 -7.18 -11.80
C GLY A 74 -5.09 -5.97 -11.48
N LYS A 75 -5.67 -4.79 -11.72
CA LYS A 75 -5.05 -3.49 -11.51
C LYS A 75 -5.90 -2.65 -10.57
N SER A 76 -5.23 -1.93 -9.68
CA SER A 76 -5.84 -0.89 -8.85
C SER A 76 -5.22 0.46 -9.16
N THR A 77 -6.06 1.48 -9.34
CA THR A 77 -5.64 2.87 -9.55
C THR A 77 -6.33 3.76 -8.52
N LEU A 78 -5.55 4.58 -7.86
CA LEU A 78 -6.02 5.62 -6.96
C LEU A 78 -5.59 6.98 -7.50
N ASP A 79 -6.53 7.83 -7.86
CA ASP A 79 -6.31 9.20 -8.35
C ASP A 79 -6.75 10.27 -7.34
N SER A 80 -6.95 9.90 -6.09
CA SER A 80 -7.35 10.82 -5.01
C SER A 80 -6.21 11.09 -4.04
N THR A 81 -6.36 12.19 -3.28
CA THR A 81 -5.40 12.54 -2.22
C THR A 81 -5.82 11.87 -0.91
N ILE A 82 -4.91 11.09 -0.33
CA ILE A 82 -5.10 10.47 0.99
C ILE A 82 -4.12 11.13 1.97
N HIS A 83 -4.65 11.58 3.10
CA HIS A 83 -3.86 12.05 4.23
C HIS A 83 -3.61 10.91 5.20
N ILE A 84 -2.34 10.59 5.41
CA ILE A 84 -1.88 9.55 6.32
C ILE A 84 -1.48 10.24 7.64
N PRO A 85 -2.24 10.08 8.73
CA PRO A 85 -1.96 10.72 10.00
C PRO A 85 -0.68 10.16 10.64
N LYS A 86 -0.06 10.90 11.57
CA LYS A 86 1.07 10.43 12.38
C LYS A 86 0.57 9.57 13.53
N LYS A 87 1.27 8.47 13.83
CA LYS A 87 0.97 7.61 15.00
C LYS A 87 -0.51 7.20 15.07
N ASP A 88 -1.13 6.93 13.92
CA ASP A 88 -2.55 6.63 13.86
C ASP A 88 -2.87 5.66 12.71
N THR A 89 -4.07 5.13 12.73
CA THR A 89 -4.61 4.21 11.73
C THR A 89 -5.24 4.99 10.59
N PHE A 90 -5.06 4.50 9.37
CA PHE A 90 -5.69 5.02 8.17
C PHE A 90 -6.17 3.89 7.27
N ALA A 91 -7.20 4.17 6.48
CA ALA A 91 -7.72 3.27 5.47
C ALA A 91 -7.28 3.73 4.08
N PHE A 92 -6.82 2.79 3.28
CA PHE A 92 -6.47 3.00 1.90
C PHE A 92 -7.57 2.38 1.04
N PRO A 93 -8.43 3.18 0.35
CA PRO A 93 -9.46 2.65 -0.52
C PRO A 93 -8.82 2.06 -1.77
N VAL A 94 -9.13 0.82 -2.06
CA VAL A 94 -8.67 0.08 -3.24
C VAL A 94 -9.87 -0.23 -4.09
N ILE A 95 -9.81 0.16 -5.36
CA ILE A 95 -10.73 -0.32 -6.40
C ILE A 95 -9.90 -1.19 -7.33
N LEU A 96 -10.15 -2.48 -7.30
CA LEU A 96 -9.45 -3.47 -8.08
C LEU A 96 -10.28 -3.87 -9.29
N GLU A 97 -9.77 -3.60 -10.47
CA GLU A 97 -10.27 -4.10 -11.74
C GLU A 97 -9.68 -5.49 -11.95
N VAL A 98 -10.52 -6.52 -11.81
CA VAL A 98 -10.15 -7.93 -11.91
C VAL A 98 -10.35 -8.40 -13.34
N ASP A 99 -9.29 -8.85 -13.98
CA ASP A 99 -9.35 -9.51 -15.27
C ASP A 99 -9.93 -10.92 -15.09
N MET A 100 -11.14 -11.15 -15.63
CA MET A 100 -11.86 -12.43 -15.59
C MET A 100 -11.42 -13.40 -16.70
N SER A 101 -10.22 -13.19 -17.27
CA SER A 101 -9.62 -14.14 -18.20
C SER A 101 -9.38 -15.51 -17.55
N SER A 102 -9.08 -16.51 -18.37
CA SER A 102 -8.79 -17.87 -17.88
C SER A 102 -7.72 -17.91 -16.79
N THR A 103 -6.76 -16.99 -16.84
CA THR A 103 -5.68 -16.89 -15.84
C THR A 103 -6.20 -16.41 -14.48
N ALA A 104 -7.04 -15.38 -14.46
CA ALA A 104 -7.67 -14.91 -13.24
C ALA A 104 -8.68 -15.93 -12.69
N LEU A 105 -9.45 -16.58 -13.56
CA LEU A 105 -10.35 -17.66 -13.16
C LEU A 105 -9.62 -18.87 -12.58
N ASN A 106 -8.45 -19.23 -13.11
CA ASN A 106 -7.62 -20.28 -12.54
C ASN A 106 -7.08 -19.89 -11.16
N ALA A 107 -6.71 -18.62 -10.97
CA ALA A 107 -6.35 -18.11 -9.63
C ALA A 107 -7.53 -18.24 -8.66
N LEU A 108 -8.77 -17.90 -9.09
CA LEU A 108 -9.99 -18.04 -8.29
C LEU A 108 -10.36 -19.51 -7.99
N ASN A 109 -10.12 -20.44 -8.94
CA ASN A 109 -10.35 -21.87 -8.72
C ASN A 109 -9.47 -22.45 -7.59
N ILE A 110 -8.30 -21.87 -7.37
CA ILE A 110 -7.44 -22.24 -6.24
C ILE A 110 -8.13 -21.93 -4.91
N PHE A 111 -8.90 -20.84 -4.82
CA PHE A 111 -9.72 -20.51 -3.65
C PHE A 111 -10.82 -21.57 -3.38
N GLY A 112 -11.36 -22.18 -4.44
CA GLY A 112 -12.40 -23.24 -4.34
C GLY A 112 -11.84 -24.61 -3.94
N GLN A 113 -10.52 -24.82 -3.98
CA GLN A 113 -9.88 -26.11 -3.65
C GLN A 113 -9.48 -26.27 -2.19
N GLY A 114 -10.01 -25.43 -1.28
CA GLY A 114 -9.76 -25.55 0.16
C GLY A 114 -8.37 -25.09 0.58
N GLN A 115 -7.68 -24.30 -0.21
CA GLN A 115 -6.44 -23.66 0.22
C GLN A 115 -6.77 -22.48 1.15
N ASP A 116 -6.30 -22.57 2.38
CA ASP A 116 -6.50 -21.53 3.40
C ASP A 116 -5.67 -20.27 3.15
N SER A 117 -4.75 -20.29 2.18
CA SER A 117 -3.87 -19.16 1.88
C SER A 117 -3.39 -19.13 0.43
N VAL A 118 -3.14 -17.94 -0.08
CA VAL A 118 -2.60 -17.67 -1.42
C VAL A 118 -1.41 -16.75 -1.36
N LEU A 119 -0.50 -16.89 -2.32
CA LEU A 119 0.58 -15.94 -2.52
C LEU A 119 0.03 -14.70 -3.22
N VAL A 120 0.07 -13.55 -2.54
CA VAL A 120 -0.27 -12.25 -3.10
C VAL A 120 1.00 -11.46 -3.36
N LYS A 121 1.15 -11.00 -4.60
CA LYS A 121 2.23 -10.11 -5.01
C LYS A 121 1.62 -8.82 -5.55
N MET A 122 2.16 -7.68 -5.14
CA MET A 122 1.76 -6.36 -5.61
C MET A 122 2.98 -5.60 -6.11
N GLU A 123 2.87 -5.03 -7.30
CA GLU A 123 3.91 -4.22 -7.93
C GLU A 123 3.30 -2.93 -8.47
N GLY A 124 3.93 -1.79 -8.17
CA GLY A 124 3.39 -0.52 -8.62
C GLY A 124 4.20 0.68 -8.19
N THR A 125 3.58 1.83 -8.31
CA THR A 125 4.17 3.11 -7.88
C THR A 125 3.13 3.97 -7.17
N THR A 126 3.59 4.78 -6.23
CA THR A 126 2.78 5.80 -5.58
C THR A 126 3.52 7.12 -5.53
N ARG A 127 2.78 8.22 -5.58
CA ARG A 127 3.31 9.55 -5.32
C ARG A 127 3.01 9.96 -3.89
N ILE A 128 4.03 9.88 -3.04
CA ILE A 128 3.92 10.17 -1.61
C ILE A 128 4.84 11.33 -1.22
N GLY A 129 4.41 12.12 -0.26
CA GLY A 129 5.21 13.26 0.20
C GLY A 129 4.72 13.85 1.50
N ARG A 130 5.41 14.93 1.88
CA ARG A 130 5.14 15.71 3.09
C ARG A 130 5.49 17.17 2.83
N SER A 131 4.69 18.10 3.38
CA SER A 131 4.96 19.55 3.35
C SER A 131 5.26 20.10 1.95
N GLY A 132 4.56 19.59 0.91
CA GLY A 132 4.73 20.05 -0.46
C GLY A 132 5.80 19.31 -1.28
N PHE A 133 6.67 18.54 -0.66
CA PHE A 133 7.67 17.73 -1.36
C PHE A 133 7.13 16.33 -1.60
N TYR A 134 7.11 15.89 -2.87
CA TYR A 134 6.58 14.59 -3.29
C TYR A 134 7.61 13.84 -4.10
N ILE A 135 7.69 12.53 -3.85
CA ILE A 135 8.51 11.59 -4.61
C ILE A 135 7.64 10.46 -5.16
N ASN A 136 8.06 9.86 -6.26
CA ASN A 136 7.50 8.59 -6.71
C ASN A 136 8.20 7.47 -5.94
N TYR A 137 7.41 6.66 -5.26
CA TYR A 137 7.90 5.57 -4.44
C TYR A 137 7.40 4.23 -5.00
N PRO A 138 8.27 3.24 -5.19
CA PRO A 138 7.85 1.93 -5.68
C PRO A 138 7.07 1.18 -4.61
N ILE A 139 5.96 0.56 -5.01
CA ILE A 139 5.21 -0.40 -4.19
C ILE A 139 5.67 -1.78 -4.60
N LYS A 140 6.18 -2.56 -3.65
CA LYS A 140 6.52 -3.97 -3.81
C LYS A 140 6.08 -4.72 -2.58
N TYR A 141 5.25 -5.72 -2.76
CA TYR A 141 4.82 -6.60 -1.70
C TYR A 141 4.73 -8.03 -2.23
N GLU A 142 5.16 -8.99 -1.45
CA GLU A 142 4.97 -10.41 -1.72
C GLU A 142 4.78 -11.14 -0.39
N GLY A 143 3.70 -11.90 -0.26
CA GLY A 143 3.42 -12.61 0.99
C GLY A 143 2.20 -13.52 0.89
N MET A 144 2.19 -14.54 1.75
CA MET A 144 1.06 -15.45 1.91
C MET A 144 -0.08 -14.74 2.65
N GLN A 145 -1.27 -14.74 2.06
CA GLN A 145 -2.48 -14.20 2.66
C GLN A 145 -3.47 -15.31 2.96
N LYS A 146 -3.91 -15.38 4.22
CA LYS A 146 -5.01 -16.29 4.62
C LYS A 146 -6.32 -15.72 4.11
N ILE A 147 -7.10 -16.60 3.50
CA ILE A 147 -8.46 -16.29 3.04
C ILE A 147 -9.41 -16.88 4.06
N LYS A 148 -10.24 -16.02 4.67
CA LYS A 148 -11.39 -16.44 5.48
C LYS A 148 -12.63 -15.97 4.75
N PHE A 149 -13.46 -16.89 4.36
CA PHE A 149 -14.82 -16.66 3.88
C PHE A 149 -15.80 -16.71 5.04
#